data_91143def2830ee9fcfeac8fff06f7f3e
#
_entry.id   91143def2830ee9fcfeac8fff06f7f3e
#
_cell.length_a   1.000
_cell.length_b   1.000
_cell.length_c   1.000
_cell.angle_alpha   90.00
_cell.angle_beta   90.00
_cell.angle_gamma   90.00
#
_symmetry.space_group_name_H-M   'P 1'
#
loop_
_entity.id
_entity.type
_entity.pdbx_description
1 polymer ?
#
loop_
_entity_poly.entity_id
_entity_poly.type
_entity_poly.pdbx_seq_one_letter_code
_entity_poly.pdbx_strand_id
1 'polypeptide(L)'
;MTTSDFYSPSRETTEGRIYNVSGGDWDSVLGAEPLGEERLVINMGPQHPSTHGVLRLVLELEGETVTDARVVVGYLHTGIEKNTEFRNWTQGSTFVTRCDYLSNLFNESVYSMAVERLLDTVVPERANLIRLMMMEINRISSHWVWLATGGMELGALTAMTNGFRARERCLDIFELITGLRMNHAYIRPGGLAQDLPEDAIPKIRGWIKETDKEILGVDRLLRGQPIWINRLKGVGWIGVEGCLSLGVTGPLLRAAGLPWDLRKTEPYLGYETYDFDVPTDDGGDCWSRFVVRVAEMRESLRIIAQVLDRIEQTPGPVMVDDPKIAWPAQLSIGSDGMGNSPAHVNKIMNGSMESLIHHFKLVTEGFRVPAGQVYVPVEGPRGELGAHVVSDGGTRPYRVHLRDPSFINLQAAAAMSIGGQIADVIASIASIDPVMGGCDR
;
A
#
# COMPACT_ATOMS: atom_id res chain seq x y z
N MET A 1 29.79 0.28 20.13
CA MET A 1 28.56 -0.17 20.79
C MET A 1 28.20 -1.50 20.17
N THR A 2 28.29 -2.57 20.92
CA THR A 2 27.94 -3.91 20.42
C THR A 2 26.44 -4.15 20.56
N THR A 3 25.86 -4.93 19.68
CA THR A 3 24.43 -5.26 19.66
C THR A 3 23.90 -5.89 20.97
N SER A 4 24.79 -6.36 21.84
CA SER A 4 24.45 -6.89 23.15
C SER A 4 23.98 -5.83 24.17
N ASP A 5 24.31 -4.54 23.96
CA ASP A 5 23.93 -3.47 24.88
C ASP A 5 22.45 -3.06 24.76
N PHE A 6 21.78 -3.46 23.69
CA PHE A 6 20.36 -3.15 23.49
C PHE A 6 19.38 -4.16 24.13
N TYR A 7 19.86 -5.32 24.52
CA TYR A 7 19.04 -6.43 25.04
C TYR A 7 19.39 -6.85 26.47
N SER A 8 20.14 -6.02 27.21
CA SER A 8 20.39 -6.32 28.60
C SER A 8 19.14 -6.11 29.45
N PRO A 9 18.62 -7.16 30.11
CA PRO A 9 17.43 -7.03 30.97
C PRO A 9 17.69 -6.21 32.24
N SER A 10 18.91 -5.73 32.45
CA SER A 10 19.32 -5.00 33.64
C SER A 10 19.57 -3.50 33.45
N ARG A 11 19.14 -2.90 32.34
CA ARG A 11 19.06 -1.43 32.25
C ARG A 11 17.87 -0.96 33.06
N GLU A 12 18.11 -0.70 34.34
CA GLU A 12 17.30 0.24 35.10
C GLU A 12 17.36 1.58 34.36
N THR A 13 16.29 1.96 33.67
CA THR A 13 16.09 3.37 33.38
C THR A 13 15.83 4.03 34.73
N THR A 14 16.34 5.23 34.94
CA THR A 14 16.22 5.98 36.20
C THR A 14 14.76 6.23 36.62
N GLU A 15 13.76 5.66 35.95
CA GLU A 15 12.35 5.97 36.10
C GLU A 15 11.40 4.77 35.98
N GLY A 16 11.79 3.52 36.25
CA GLY A 16 10.85 2.39 36.34
C GLY A 16 11.35 1.05 35.83
N ARG A 17 10.66 -0.04 36.17
CA ARG A 17 10.94 -1.40 35.73
C ARG A 17 10.27 -1.70 34.39
N ILE A 18 10.98 -2.35 33.48
CA ILE A 18 10.46 -2.79 32.20
C ILE A 18 9.85 -4.18 32.38
N TYR A 19 8.53 -4.31 32.11
CA TYR A 19 7.84 -5.58 32.08
C TYR A 19 7.55 -5.98 30.63
N ASN A 20 7.95 -7.20 30.26
CA ASN A 20 7.55 -7.79 28.98
C ASN A 20 6.25 -8.55 29.18
N VAL A 21 5.14 -8.00 28.71
CA VAL A 21 3.85 -8.71 28.65
C VAL A 21 3.78 -9.45 27.31
N SER A 22 4.54 -10.53 27.17
CA SER A 22 4.29 -11.56 26.14
C SER A 22 3.51 -12.66 26.82
N GLY A 23 2.35 -13.01 26.28
CA GLY A 23 1.39 -13.94 26.90
C GLY A 23 2.04 -15.16 27.54
N GLY A 24 1.91 -15.30 28.85
CA GLY A 24 2.45 -16.38 29.65
C GLY A 24 3.10 -15.99 30.99
N ASP A 25 3.59 -14.75 31.13
CA ASP A 25 4.33 -14.32 32.32
C ASP A 25 3.52 -13.49 33.33
N TRP A 26 2.22 -13.65 33.38
CA TRP A 26 1.34 -12.97 34.31
C TRP A 26 1.71 -13.25 35.79
N ASP A 27 2.20 -14.44 36.08
CA ASP A 27 2.59 -14.84 37.45
C ASP A 27 3.82 -14.06 37.94
N SER A 28 4.71 -13.64 37.04
CA SER A 28 5.90 -12.83 37.39
C SER A 28 5.55 -11.36 37.63
N VAL A 29 4.47 -10.87 37.02
CA VAL A 29 3.96 -9.50 37.20
C VAL A 29 3.14 -9.37 38.49
N LEU A 30 2.38 -10.41 38.86
CA LEU A 30 1.57 -10.43 40.07
C LEU A 30 2.36 -10.55 41.38
N GLY A 31 3.65 -10.96 41.30
CA GLY A 31 4.54 -11.10 42.45
C GLY A 31 5.40 -9.88 42.75
N ALA A 32 5.29 -8.78 41.98
CA ALA A 32 6.06 -7.57 42.24
C ALA A 32 5.31 -6.70 43.27
N GLU A 33 5.95 -6.44 44.45
CA GLU A 33 5.41 -5.49 45.43
C GLU A 33 5.31 -4.09 44.81
N PRO A 34 4.20 -3.37 45.01
CA PRO A 34 4.03 -2.01 44.51
C PRO A 34 4.98 -1.05 45.26
N LEU A 35 6.05 -0.65 44.62
CA LEU A 35 6.90 0.46 45.02
C LEU A 35 6.28 1.73 44.43
N GLY A 36 5.84 2.68 45.27
CA GLY A 36 5.08 3.88 45.02
C GLY A 36 5.20 4.53 43.63
N GLU A 37 4.24 5.30 43.14
CA GLU A 37 4.12 5.98 41.85
C GLU A 37 4.93 5.34 40.68
N GLU A 38 4.77 4.02 40.48
CA GLU A 38 5.52 3.29 39.47
C GLU A 38 4.90 3.50 38.10
N ARG A 39 5.67 4.09 37.20
CA ARG A 39 5.39 4.04 35.76
C ARG A 39 5.58 2.62 35.27
N LEU A 40 4.55 2.06 34.66
CA LEU A 40 4.60 0.73 34.06
C LEU A 40 5.04 0.85 32.60
N VAL A 41 6.10 0.12 32.21
CA VAL A 41 6.54 0.02 30.81
C VAL A 41 6.06 -1.30 30.21
N ILE A 42 5.21 -1.22 29.20
CA ILE A 42 4.64 -2.38 28.51
C ILE A 42 5.18 -2.47 27.09
N ASN A 43 5.57 -3.68 26.67
CA ASN A 43 5.82 -3.99 25.28
C ASN A 43 4.57 -4.66 24.66
N MET A 44 3.90 -3.96 23.74
CA MET A 44 2.82 -4.50 22.95
C MET A 44 3.33 -4.96 21.59
N GLY A 45 3.23 -6.26 21.30
CA GLY A 45 3.81 -6.88 20.10
C GLY A 45 5.30 -7.26 20.26
N PRO A 46 5.92 -7.84 19.19
CA PRO A 46 5.38 -7.97 17.82
C PRO A 46 4.25 -9.01 17.67
N GLN A 47 4.18 -10.04 18.50
CA GLN A 47 3.11 -11.04 18.44
C GLN A 47 1.84 -10.54 19.15
N HIS A 48 1.10 -9.66 18.48
CA HIS A 48 -0.18 -9.15 18.97
C HIS A 48 -1.08 -8.82 17.77
N PRO A 49 -2.38 -9.11 17.78
CA PRO A 49 -3.28 -8.81 16.66
C PRO A 49 -3.25 -7.33 16.24
N SER A 50 -3.32 -6.42 17.20
CA SER A 50 -3.36 -4.97 16.95
C SER A 50 -2.03 -4.37 16.48
N THR A 51 -0.96 -5.14 16.48
CA THR A 51 0.36 -4.75 15.96
C THR A 51 0.70 -5.45 14.65
N HIS A 52 -0.31 -5.98 13.96
CA HIS A 52 -0.17 -6.69 12.68
C HIS A 52 0.83 -7.86 12.72
N GLY A 53 1.17 -8.37 13.93
CA GLY A 53 2.07 -9.48 14.15
C GLY A 53 3.57 -9.16 14.08
N VAL A 54 3.96 -7.93 13.69
CA VAL A 54 5.36 -7.54 13.42
C VAL A 54 5.72 -6.12 13.86
N LEU A 55 4.79 -5.36 14.40
CA LEU A 55 5.04 -4.05 15.00
C LEU A 55 5.24 -4.23 16.51
N ARG A 56 6.25 -3.59 17.08
CA ARG A 56 6.44 -3.49 18.52
C ARG A 56 6.21 -2.07 18.99
N LEU A 57 5.38 -1.93 20.00
CA LEU A 57 5.16 -0.67 20.69
C LEU A 57 5.68 -0.78 22.11
N VAL A 58 6.47 0.18 22.52
CA VAL A 58 6.89 0.36 23.91
C VAL A 58 6.07 1.49 24.49
N LEU A 59 5.21 1.19 25.44
CA LEU A 59 4.29 2.14 26.07
C LEU A 59 4.71 2.36 27.52
N GLU A 60 4.82 3.62 27.93
CA GLU A 60 4.94 4.00 29.32
C GLU A 60 3.56 4.40 29.82
N LEU A 61 3.14 3.83 30.95
CA LEU A 61 1.81 4.00 31.51
C LEU A 61 1.89 4.53 32.94
N GLU A 62 0.96 5.43 33.24
CA GLU A 62 0.60 5.81 34.61
C GLU A 62 -0.84 5.38 34.86
N GLY A 63 -1.01 4.26 35.57
CA GLY A 63 -2.28 3.53 35.60
C GLY A 63 -2.63 2.99 34.20
N GLU A 64 -3.74 3.44 33.60
CA GLU A 64 -4.14 3.10 32.23
C GLU A 64 -3.82 4.21 31.21
N THR A 65 -3.28 5.35 31.68
CA THR A 65 -2.96 6.50 30.81
C THR A 65 -1.57 6.36 30.20
N VAL A 66 -1.46 6.54 28.92
CA VAL A 66 -0.19 6.51 28.19
C VAL A 66 0.57 7.82 28.37
N THR A 67 1.76 7.76 28.95
CA THR A 67 2.65 8.91 29.16
C THR A 67 3.73 9.04 28.10
N ASP A 68 4.20 7.91 27.53
CA ASP A 68 5.10 7.87 26.37
C ASP A 68 4.79 6.67 25.49
N ALA A 69 5.05 6.79 24.21
CA ALA A 69 4.85 5.72 23.23
C ALA A 69 5.97 5.72 22.20
N ARG A 70 6.61 4.57 21.98
CA ARG A 70 7.70 4.40 21.02
C ARG A 70 7.36 3.27 20.07
N VAL A 71 7.52 3.55 18.78
CA VAL A 71 7.31 2.59 17.71
C VAL A 71 8.64 1.94 17.33
N VAL A 72 8.68 0.61 17.29
CA VAL A 72 9.86 -0.17 16.88
C VAL A 72 9.47 -1.02 15.68
N VAL A 73 10.14 -0.78 14.55
CA VAL A 73 9.95 -1.47 13.27
C VAL A 73 11.20 -2.29 12.92
N GLY A 74 11.12 -3.11 11.86
CA GLY A 74 12.25 -3.90 11.36
C GLY A 74 12.02 -5.41 11.42
N TYR A 75 10.97 -5.89 12.07
CA TYR A 75 10.71 -7.33 12.20
C TYR A 75 10.27 -8.00 10.88
N LEU A 76 9.89 -7.22 9.88
CA LEU A 76 9.54 -7.67 8.54
C LEU A 76 10.52 -7.17 7.46
N HIS A 77 11.72 -6.74 7.86
CA HIS A 77 12.72 -6.28 6.90
C HIS A 77 13.24 -7.44 6.06
N THR A 78 13.00 -7.36 4.75
CA THR A 78 13.38 -8.40 3.77
C THR A 78 14.35 -7.89 2.72
N GLY A 79 14.78 -6.63 2.80
CA GLY A 79 15.74 -6.01 1.88
C GLY A 79 15.19 -5.83 0.47
N ILE A 80 13.90 -5.47 0.32
CA ILE A 80 13.22 -5.29 -0.97
C ILE A 80 13.99 -4.32 -1.88
N GLU A 81 14.41 -3.18 -1.35
CA GLU A 81 15.17 -2.18 -2.11
C GLU A 81 16.47 -2.78 -2.64
N LYS A 82 17.22 -3.47 -1.77
CA LYS A 82 18.50 -4.08 -2.15
C LYS A 82 18.36 -5.24 -3.12
N ASN A 83 17.30 -6.04 -2.96
CA ASN A 83 16.98 -7.10 -3.92
C ASN A 83 16.60 -6.53 -5.29
N THR A 84 15.87 -5.41 -5.33
CA THR A 84 15.51 -4.72 -6.58
C THR A 84 16.75 -4.19 -7.30
N GLU A 85 17.74 -3.65 -6.57
CA GLU A 85 19.02 -3.19 -7.13
C GLU A 85 19.84 -4.32 -7.75
N PHE A 86 19.70 -5.55 -7.27
CA PHE A 86 20.40 -6.72 -7.79
C PHE A 86 19.75 -7.32 -9.05
N ARG A 87 18.48 -7.03 -9.31
CA ARG A 87 17.69 -7.55 -10.43
C ARG A 87 17.70 -6.61 -11.62
N ASN A 88 17.39 -7.12 -12.81
CA ASN A 88 17.18 -6.25 -13.96
C ASN A 88 15.89 -5.41 -13.77
N TRP A 89 15.73 -4.37 -14.60
CA TRP A 89 14.63 -3.42 -14.50
C TRP A 89 13.23 -4.06 -14.52
N THR A 90 13.02 -5.10 -15.32
CA THR A 90 11.74 -5.81 -15.37
C THR A 90 11.53 -6.70 -14.14
N GLN A 91 12.57 -7.42 -13.70
CA GLN A 91 12.49 -8.30 -12.54
C GLN A 91 12.29 -7.51 -11.24
N GLY A 92 12.73 -6.26 -11.16
CA GLY A 92 12.50 -5.38 -10.02
C GLY A 92 11.04 -5.26 -9.65
N SER A 93 10.12 -5.26 -10.61
CA SER A 93 8.67 -5.21 -10.37
C SER A 93 8.18 -6.33 -9.46
N THR A 94 8.78 -7.52 -9.51
CA THR A 94 8.40 -8.66 -8.65
C THR A 94 8.78 -8.48 -7.18
N PHE A 95 9.71 -7.59 -6.87
CA PHE A 95 10.11 -7.26 -5.50
C PHE A 95 9.32 -6.07 -4.97
N VAL A 96 9.22 -4.99 -5.75
CA VAL A 96 8.51 -3.78 -5.30
C VAL A 96 7.03 -4.04 -5.03
N THR A 97 6.39 -4.96 -5.78
CA THR A 97 4.98 -5.34 -5.56
C THR A 97 4.71 -5.85 -4.14
N ARG A 98 5.73 -6.33 -3.41
CA ARG A 98 5.65 -6.87 -2.05
C ARG A 98 5.93 -5.83 -0.96
N CYS A 99 6.26 -4.61 -1.33
CA CYS A 99 6.51 -3.52 -0.37
C CYS A 99 5.23 -3.25 0.43
N ASP A 100 4.26 -2.57 -0.14
CA ASP A 100 2.91 -2.51 0.41
C ASP A 100 2.08 -3.64 -0.23
N TYR A 101 2.02 -4.79 0.44
CA TYR A 101 1.36 -5.99 -0.11
C TYR A 101 -0.17 -5.90 -0.19
N LEU A 102 -0.79 -4.83 0.29
CA LEU A 102 -2.20 -4.52 0.08
C LEU A 102 -2.43 -3.57 -1.08
N SER A 103 -1.38 -2.83 -1.50
CA SER A 103 -1.42 -1.84 -2.59
C SER A 103 -0.44 -2.20 -3.70
N ASN A 104 -0.38 -3.48 -4.07
CA ASN A 104 0.57 -4.05 -5.02
C ASN A 104 0.72 -3.24 -6.31
N LEU A 105 -0.43 -2.88 -6.92
CA LEU A 105 -0.47 -2.20 -8.21
C LEU A 105 0.01 -0.75 -8.13
N PHE A 106 -0.08 -0.11 -6.96
CA PHE A 106 0.53 1.20 -6.73
C PHE A 106 2.06 1.11 -6.69
N ASN A 107 2.61 0.09 -6.01
CA ASN A 107 4.05 -0.15 -5.97
C ASN A 107 4.60 -0.39 -7.38
N GLU A 108 3.93 -1.25 -8.16
CA GLU A 108 4.30 -1.56 -9.53
C GLU A 108 4.24 -0.31 -10.42
N SER A 109 3.18 0.50 -10.25
CA SER A 109 2.99 1.72 -11.03
C SER A 109 4.09 2.74 -10.76
N VAL A 110 4.38 3.05 -9.50
CA VAL A 110 5.37 4.06 -9.14
C VAL A 110 6.77 3.69 -9.61
N TYR A 111 7.14 2.42 -9.48
CA TYR A 111 8.41 1.91 -9.96
C TYR A 111 8.49 1.94 -11.50
N SER A 112 7.46 1.46 -12.19
CA SER A 112 7.41 1.44 -13.65
C SER A 112 7.45 2.85 -14.23
N MET A 113 6.67 3.80 -13.68
CA MET A 113 6.68 5.20 -14.10
C MET A 113 8.04 5.87 -13.86
N ALA A 114 8.76 5.52 -12.79
CA ALA A 114 10.10 6.02 -12.54
C ALA A 114 11.10 5.53 -13.62
N VAL A 115 11.03 4.26 -13.98
CA VAL A 115 11.86 3.68 -15.05
C VAL A 115 11.50 4.30 -16.42
N GLU A 116 10.21 4.47 -16.70
CA GLU A 116 9.72 5.08 -17.95
C GLU A 116 10.15 6.55 -18.09
N ARG A 117 10.17 7.32 -17.01
CA ARG A 117 10.71 8.69 -17.02
C ARG A 117 12.22 8.73 -17.31
N LEU A 118 13.00 7.76 -16.80
CA LEU A 118 14.43 7.65 -17.13
C LEU A 118 14.67 7.22 -18.58
N LEU A 119 13.76 6.42 -19.15
CA LEU A 119 13.81 5.98 -20.55
C LEU A 119 13.30 7.04 -21.53
N ASP A 120 12.62 8.08 -21.04
CA ASP A 120 11.88 9.06 -21.85
C ASP A 120 10.88 8.36 -22.81
N THR A 121 10.17 7.37 -22.29
CA THR A 121 9.29 6.49 -23.09
C THR A 121 7.83 6.85 -22.84
N VAL A 122 7.07 6.97 -23.94
CA VAL A 122 5.62 7.21 -23.89
C VAL A 122 4.87 5.89 -23.86
N VAL A 123 4.19 5.62 -22.75
CA VAL A 123 3.37 4.42 -22.58
C VAL A 123 2.06 4.57 -23.35
N PRO A 124 1.55 3.52 -24.02
CA PRO A 124 0.27 3.56 -24.73
C PRO A 124 -0.88 4.01 -23.82
N GLU A 125 -1.78 4.82 -24.37
CA GLU A 125 -2.93 5.36 -23.62
C GLU A 125 -3.79 4.26 -23.00
N ARG A 126 -4.07 3.19 -23.76
CA ARG A 126 -4.84 2.04 -23.27
C ARG A 126 -4.19 1.41 -22.02
N ALA A 127 -2.86 1.30 -22.00
CA ALA A 127 -2.15 0.78 -20.84
C ALA A 127 -2.30 1.69 -19.61
N ASN A 128 -2.23 3.01 -19.79
CA ASN A 128 -2.41 3.97 -18.71
C ASN A 128 -3.84 3.95 -18.15
N LEU A 129 -4.86 3.80 -18.99
CA LEU A 129 -6.26 3.65 -18.57
C LEU A 129 -6.46 2.39 -17.72
N ILE A 130 -5.88 1.26 -18.14
CA ILE A 130 -5.97 0.00 -17.39
C ILE A 130 -5.20 0.10 -16.06
N ARG A 131 -4.00 0.69 -16.06
CA ARG A 131 -3.24 0.95 -14.82
C ARG A 131 -4.07 1.73 -13.81
N LEU A 132 -4.68 2.84 -14.24
CA LEU A 132 -5.50 3.70 -13.40
C LEU A 132 -6.70 2.94 -12.84
N MET A 133 -7.44 2.20 -13.68
CA MET A 133 -8.55 1.36 -13.25
C MET A 133 -8.12 0.35 -12.19
N MET A 134 -7.04 -0.37 -12.45
CA MET A 134 -6.53 -1.40 -11.55
C MET A 134 -6.05 -0.81 -10.20
N MET A 135 -5.42 0.36 -10.23
CA MET A 135 -5.03 1.08 -9.01
C MET A 135 -6.25 1.47 -8.18
N GLU A 136 -7.31 1.98 -8.78
CA GLU A 136 -8.50 2.36 -8.02
C GLU A 136 -9.28 1.14 -7.48
N ILE A 137 -9.33 0.01 -8.20
CA ILE A 137 -9.84 -1.26 -7.65
C ILE A 137 -8.97 -1.70 -6.45
N ASN A 138 -7.66 -1.54 -6.55
CA ASN A 138 -6.73 -1.87 -5.47
C ASN A 138 -6.88 -0.95 -4.25
N ARG A 139 -7.20 0.34 -4.45
CA ARG A 139 -7.55 1.27 -3.35
C ARG A 139 -8.77 0.77 -2.59
N ILE A 140 -9.83 0.40 -3.28
CA ILE A 140 -11.04 -0.16 -2.67
C ILE A 140 -10.72 -1.45 -1.90
N SER A 141 -9.95 -2.36 -2.50
CA SER A 141 -9.51 -3.61 -1.86
C SER A 141 -8.73 -3.34 -0.58
N SER A 142 -7.84 -2.35 -0.58
CA SER A 142 -7.04 -1.95 0.58
C SER A 142 -7.91 -1.37 1.70
N HIS A 143 -8.84 -0.48 1.38
CA HIS A 143 -9.76 0.08 2.36
C HIS A 143 -10.72 -0.96 2.95
N TRP A 144 -11.10 -2.00 2.19
CA TRP A 144 -11.86 -3.13 2.74
C TRP A 144 -11.06 -3.91 3.79
N VAL A 145 -9.76 -4.13 3.58
CA VAL A 145 -8.91 -4.79 4.60
C VAL A 145 -8.83 -3.94 5.86
N TRP A 146 -8.55 -2.66 5.70
CA TRP A 146 -8.50 -1.73 6.83
C TRP A 146 -9.81 -1.74 7.64
N LEU A 147 -10.96 -1.67 6.96
CA LEU A 147 -12.27 -1.68 7.62
C LEU A 147 -12.54 -3.02 8.33
N ALA A 148 -12.13 -4.13 7.71
CA ALA A 148 -12.29 -5.47 8.27
C ALA A 148 -11.43 -5.69 9.52
N THR A 149 -10.14 -5.35 9.45
CA THR A 149 -9.19 -5.52 10.57
C THR A 149 -9.48 -4.55 11.71
N GLY A 150 -9.73 -3.27 11.41
CA GLY A 150 -10.13 -2.28 12.41
C GLY A 150 -11.47 -2.65 13.07
N GLY A 151 -12.41 -3.22 12.30
CA GLY A 151 -13.65 -3.79 12.85
C GLY A 151 -13.39 -4.92 13.84
N MET A 152 -12.49 -5.83 13.51
CA MET A 152 -12.09 -6.93 14.41
C MET A 152 -11.48 -6.41 15.71
N GLU A 153 -10.57 -5.45 15.63
CA GLU A 153 -9.88 -4.86 16.79
C GLU A 153 -10.83 -4.16 17.76
N LEU A 154 -11.91 -3.58 17.24
CA LEU A 154 -12.94 -2.93 18.04
C LEU A 154 -14.14 -3.87 18.35
N GLY A 155 -14.03 -5.17 18.08
CA GLY A 155 -15.04 -6.17 18.39
C GLY A 155 -16.20 -6.26 17.38
N ALA A 156 -16.15 -5.56 16.26
CA ALA A 156 -17.18 -5.59 15.22
C ALA A 156 -16.93 -6.73 14.20
N LEU A 157 -17.05 -8.00 14.64
CA LEU A 157 -16.77 -9.18 13.80
C LEU A 157 -17.61 -9.24 12.52
N THR A 158 -18.83 -8.71 12.52
CA THR A 158 -19.67 -8.62 11.32
C THR A 158 -19.04 -7.71 10.26
N ALA A 159 -18.41 -6.62 10.67
CA ALA A 159 -17.67 -5.75 9.75
C ALA A 159 -16.46 -6.48 9.15
N MET A 160 -15.74 -7.26 9.96
CA MET A 160 -14.63 -8.10 9.50
C MET A 160 -15.07 -9.09 8.42
N THR A 161 -16.10 -9.91 8.69
CA THR A 161 -16.55 -10.93 7.75
C THR A 161 -17.09 -10.34 6.46
N ASN A 162 -17.85 -9.24 6.53
CA ASN A 162 -18.37 -8.55 5.35
C ASN A 162 -17.26 -7.87 4.55
N GLY A 163 -16.29 -7.23 5.22
CA GLY A 163 -15.17 -6.57 4.57
C GLY A 163 -14.28 -7.55 3.82
N PHE A 164 -13.93 -8.68 4.41
CA PHE A 164 -13.15 -9.72 3.71
C PHE A 164 -13.92 -10.36 2.55
N ARG A 165 -15.24 -10.58 2.68
CA ARG A 165 -16.08 -11.06 1.58
C ARG A 165 -16.11 -10.06 0.42
N ALA A 166 -16.22 -8.77 0.70
CA ALA A 166 -16.19 -7.73 -0.32
C ALA A 166 -14.81 -7.63 -0.99
N ARG A 167 -13.73 -7.77 -0.21
CA ARG A 167 -12.37 -7.83 -0.72
C ARG A 167 -12.14 -9.01 -1.67
N GLU A 168 -12.68 -10.21 -1.34
CA GLU A 168 -12.56 -11.39 -2.22
C GLU A 168 -13.01 -11.08 -3.65
N ARG A 169 -14.08 -10.33 -3.83
CA ARG A 169 -14.54 -9.93 -5.17
C ARG A 169 -13.54 -9.02 -5.91
N CYS A 170 -12.77 -8.21 -5.19
CA CYS A 170 -11.67 -7.47 -5.80
C CYS A 170 -10.56 -8.42 -6.26
N LEU A 171 -10.24 -9.43 -5.43
CA LEU A 171 -9.22 -10.42 -5.74
C LEU A 171 -9.62 -11.30 -6.93
N ASP A 172 -10.91 -11.62 -7.09
CA ASP A 172 -11.45 -12.33 -8.26
C ASP A 172 -11.23 -11.52 -9.56
N ILE A 173 -11.40 -10.18 -9.50
CA ILE A 173 -11.10 -9.31 -10.65
C ILE A 173 -9.59 -9.30 -10.93
N PHE A 174 -8.74 -9.22 -9.90
CA PHE A 174 -7.30 -9.26 -10.08
C PHE A 174 -6.86 -10.58 -10.70
N GLU A 175 -7.38 -11.71 -10.22
CA GLU A 175 -7.09 -13.03 -10.78
C GLU A 175 -7.56 -13.15 -12.23
N LEU A 176 -8.75 -12.64 -12.55
CA LEU A 176 -9.28 -12.61 -13.90
C LEU A 176 -8.36 -11.87 -14.88
N ILE A 177 -7.81 -10.72 -14.47
CA ILE A 177 -7.04 -9.85 -15.36
C ILE A 177 -5.54 -10.23 -15.36
N THR A 178 -4.99 -10.56 -14.21
CA THR A 178 -3.54 -10.74 -14.04
C THR A 178 -3.11 -12.20 -13.89
N GLY A 179 -4.06 -13.12 -13.64
CA GLY A 179 -3.80 -14.51 -13.27
C GLY A 179 -3.40 -14.72 -11.81
N LEU A 180 -3.30 -13.65 -11.02
CA LEU A 180 -2.88 -13.68 -9.62
C LEU A 180 -3.81 -12.85 -8.74
N ARG A 181 -4.08 -13.34 -7.55
CA ARG A 181 -4.91 -12.65 -6.55
C ARG A 181 -4.19 -11.46 -5.90
N MET A 182 -2.87 -11.58 -5.72
CA MET A 182 -1.99 -10.58 -5.09
C MET A 182 -0.58 -10.67 -5.69
N ASN A 183 0.24 -9.62 -5.50
CA ASN A 183 1.65 -9.56 -5.96
C ASN A 183 1.79 -9.83 -7.46
N HIS A 184 1.06 -9.07 -8.24
CA HIS A 184 0.73 -9.37 -9.64
C HIS A 184 1.92 -9.26 -10.59
N ALA A 185 2.86 -8.30 -10.36
CA ALA A 185 3.89 -7.91 -11.33
C ALA A 185 3.29 -7.70 -12.75
N TYR A 186 2.07 -7.14 -12.78
CA TYR A 186 1.27 -6.92 -13.97
C TYR A 186 1.64 -5.63 -14.67
N ILE A 187 1.85 -4.56 -13.89
CA ILE A 187 2.33 -3.27 -14.40
C ILE A 187 3.85 -3.35 -14.51
N ARG A 188 4.35 -3.10 -15.71
CA ARG A 188 5.77 -3.23 -16.04
C ARG A 188 6.27 -1.98 -16.76
N PRO A 189 7.58 -1.68 -16.70
CA PRO A 189 8.15 -0.61 -17.51
C PRO A 189 7.76 -0.76 -18.98
N GLY A 190 7.13 0.28 -19.53
CA GLY A 190 6.64 0.32 -20.90
C GLY A 190 5.18 -0.10 -21.09
N GLY A 191 4.47 -0.57 -20.05
CA GLY A 191 3.06 -0.93 -20.20
C GLY A 191 2.55 -1.98 -19.21
N LEU A 192 1.90 -3.01 -19.72
CA LEU A 192 1.25 -4.08 -18.97
C LEU A 192 1.72 -5.45 -19.45
N ALA A 193 1.60 -6.47 -18.60
CA ALA A 193 1.93 -7.84 -18.95
C ALA A 193 0.98 -8.42 -20.02
N GLN A 194 -0.30 -8.04 -19.97
CA GLN A 194 -1.35 -8.49 -20.90
C GLN A 194 -2.51 -7.50 -20.94
N ASP A 195 -3.33 -7.54 -21.99
CA ASP A 195 -4.55 -6.77 -22.10
C ASP A 195 -5.69 -7.39 -21.27
N LEU A 196 -6.81 -6.68 -21.17
CA LEU A 196 -8.00 -7.16 -20.50
C LEU A 196 -8.63 -8.33 -21.24
N PRO A 197 -9.05 -9.41 -20.54
CA PRO A 197 -9.91 -10.43 -21.12
C PRO A 197 -11.23 -9.83 -21.62
N GLU A 198 -11.84 -10.45 -22.64
CA GLU A 198 -13.09 -9.96 -23.27
C GLU A 198 -14.25 -9.81 -22.27
N ASP A 199 -14.30 -10.63 -21.24
CA ASP A 199 -15.35 -10.63 -20.22
C ASP A 199 -15.03 -9.73 -19.01
N ALA A 200 -13.86 -9.07 -18.97
CA ALA A 200 -13.45 -8.23 -17.84
C ALA A 200 -14.35 -7.01 -17.65
N ILE A 201 -14.61 -6.24 -18.71
CA ILE A 201 -15.39 -5.00 -18.61
C ILE A 201 -16.81 -5.25 -18.12
N PRO A 202 -17.60 -6.19 -18.68
CA PRO A 202 -18.92 -6.53 -18.14
C PRO A 202 -18.90 -6.98 -16.68
N LYS A 203 -17.92 -7.77 -16.28
CA LYS A 203 -17.77 -8.23 -14.89
C LYS A 203 -17.46 -7.08 -13.93
N ILE A 204 -16.55 -6.16 -14.30
CA ILE A 204 -16.23 -4.98 -13.49
C ILE A 204 -17.45 -4.06 -13.36
N ARG A 205 -18.21 -3.83 -14.42
CA ARG A 205 -19.46 -3.04 -14.36
C ARG A 205 -20.50 -3.67 -13.42
N GLY A 206 -20.58 -4.99 -13.38
CA GLY A 206 -21.41 -5.72 -12.40
C GLY A 206 -20.91 -5.54 -10.98
N TRP A 207 -19.62 -5.69 -10.78
CA TRP A 207 -18.92 -5.54 -9.49
C TRP A 207 -19.08 -4.12 -8.91
N ILE A 208 -18.99 -3.05 -9.71
CA ILE A 208 -19.22 -1.67 -9.25
C ILE A 208 -20.58 -1.54 -8.56
N LYS A 209 -21.64 -2.06 -9.17
CA LYS A 209 -23.03 -1.97 -8.64
C LYS A 209 -23.19 -2.75 -7.32
N GLU A 210 -22.52 -3.86 -7.19
CA GLU A 210 -22.56 -4.68 -5.98
C GLU A 210 -21.73 -4.05 -4.86
N THR A 211 -20.53 -3.57 -5.18
CA THR A 211 -19.61 -2.94 -4.23
C THR A 211 -20.19 -1.66 -3.64
N ASP A 212 -20.86 -0.81 -4.45
CA ASP A 212 -21.53 0.38 -3.93
C ASP A 212 -22.60 0.04 -2.89
N LYS A 213 -23.39 -1.01 -3.12
CA LYS A 213 -24.37 -1.49 -2.12
C LYS A 213 -23.71 -2.01 -0.86
N GLU A 214 -22.58 -2.70 -0.98
CA GLU A 214 -21.82 -3.22 0.16
C GLU A 214 -21.21 -2.11 0.99
N ILE A 215 -20.59 -1.10 0.35
CA ILE A 215 -20.06 0.09 1.03
C ILE A 215 -21.17 0.78 1.81
N LEU A 216 -22.33 1.02 1.17
CA LEU A 216 -23.50 1.62 1.82
C LEU A 216 -24.01 0.78 2.99
N GLY A 217 -24.02 -0.55 2.84
CA GLY A 217 -24.49 -1.47 3.88
C GLY A 217 -23.60 -1.45 5.11
N VAL A 218 -22.28 -1.50 4.94
CA VAL A 218 -21.32 -1.47 6.06
C VAL A 218 -21.23 -0.08 6.67
N ASP A 219 -21.28 0.98 5.87
CA ASP A 219 -21.30 2.36 6.38
C ASP A 219 -22.51 2.59 7.30
N ARG A 220 -23.71 2.20 6.89
CA ARG A 220 -24.91 2.29 7.72
C ARG A 220 -24.82 1.44 8.99
N LEU A 221 -24.27 0.23 8.88
CA LEU A 221 -24.08 -0.67 10.00
C LEU A 221 -23.20 0.00 11.07
N LEU A 222 -22.04 0.53 10.68
CA LEU A 222 -21.05 1.07 11.60
C LEU A 222 -21.43 2.46 12.13
N ARG A 223 -21.92 3.36 11.28
CA ARG A 223 -22.41 4.68 11.71
C ARG A 223 -23.61 4.61 12.64
N GLY A 224 -24.39 3.53 12.58
CA GLY A 224 -25.52 3.29 13.46
C GLY A 224 -25.14 2.70 14.82
N GLN A 225 -23.87 2.35 15.07
CA GLN A 225 -23.45 1.69 16.31
C GLN A 225 -22.83 2.68 17.31
N PRO A 226 -23.46 2.91 18.47
CA PRO A 226 -22.92 3.82 19.48
C PRO A 226 -21.51 3.43 19.97
N ILE A 227 -21.24 2.12 20.09
CA ILE A 227 -19.92 1.62 20.50
C ILE A 227 -18.85 2.03 19.50
N TRP A 228 -19.12 1.89 18.20
CA TRP A 228 -18.20 2.27 17.14
C TRP A 228 -17.88 3.77 17.19
N ILE A 229 -18.91 4.60 17.31
CA ILE A 229 -18.75 6.05 17.40
C ILE A 229 -17.93 6.43 18.64
N ASN A 230 -18.28 5.91 19.81
CA ASN A 230 -17.63 6.25 21.08
C ASN A 230 -16.17 5.77 21.14
N ARG A 231 -15.82 4.70 20.42
CA ARG A 231 -14.44 4.19 20.35
C ARG A 231 -13.55 4.93 19.36
N LEU A 232 -14.12 5.70 18.43
CA LEU A 232 -13.37 6.38 17.37
C LEU A 232 -13.40 7.91 17.51
N LYS A 233 -14.53 8.49 17.96
CA LYS A 233 -14.69 9.94 17.99
C LYS A 233 -13.91 10.56 19.15
N GLY A 234 -13.04 11.52 18.81
CA GLY A 234 -12.13 12.17 19.76
C GLY A 234 -10.91 11.32 20.14
N VAL A 235 -10.77 10.10 19.61
CA VAL A 235 -9.63 9.21 19.88
C VAL A 235 -8.57 9.38 18.78
N GLY A 236 -7.29 9.38 19.17
CA GLY A 236 -6.16 9.45 18.23
C GLY A 236 -6.16 10.75 17.41
N TRP A 237 -6.44 11.86 18.07
CA TRP A 237 -6.50 13.15 17.42
C TRP A 237 -5.13 13.66 16.98
N ILE A 238 -5.07 14.21 15.77
CA ILE A 238 -3.92 14.95 15.25
C ILE A 238 -4.42 16.06 14.31
N GLY A 239 -3.96 17.29 14.53
CA GLY A 239 -4.31 18.43 13.68
C GLY A 239 -3.41 18.56 12.44
N VAL A 240 -3.76 19.48 11.53
CA VAL A 240 -3.01 19.74 10.28
C VAL A 240 -1.54 20.07 10.56
N GLU A 241 -1.25 20.92 11.55
CA GLU A 241 0.14 21.30 11.89
C GLU A 241 0.96 20.08 12.33
N GLY A 242 0.38 19.18 13.14
CA GLY A 242 1.01 17.93 13.53
C GLY A 242 1.26 17.01 12.34
N CYS A 243 0.29 16.87 11.44
CA CYS A 243 0.45 16.10 10.21
C CYS A 243 1.58 16.65 9.33
N LEU A 244 1.63 17.96 9.12
CA LEU A 244 2.66 18.60 8.28
C LEU A 244 4.05 18.48 8.91
N SER A 245 4.18 18.67 10.22
CA SER A 245 5.47 18.58 10.93
C SER A 245 6.07 17.17 10.90
N LEU A 246 5.23 16.14 10.87
CA LEU A 246 5.63 14.74 10.78
C LEU A 246 5.70 14.22 9.34
N GLY A 247 5.31 15.01 8.35
CA GLY A 247 5.26 14.59 6.94
C GLY A 247 4.17 13.56 6.63
N VAL A 248 3.10 13.53 7.44
CA VAL A 248 1.94 12.65 7.29
C VAL A 248 1.16 13.03 6.02
N THR A 249 0.70 12.04 5.28
CA THR A 249 -0.02 12.20 4.02
C THR A 249 -1.26 11.29 3.98
N GLY A 250 -2.06 11.45 2.93
CA GLY A 250 -3.20 10.57 2.66
C GLY A 250 -4.41 10.80 3.55
N PRO A 251 -5.18 9.75 3.85
CA PRO A 251 -6.41 9.87 4.65
C PRO A 251 -6.22 10.49 6.03
N LEU A 252 -5.03 10.37 6.64
CA LEU A 252 -4.73 10.99 7.92
C LEU A 252 -4.74 12.52 7.81
N LEU A 253 -4.06 13.04 6.79
CA LEU A 253 -3.97 14.47 6.51
C LEU A 253 -5.34 15.04 6.07
N ARG A 254 -6.05 14.31 5.20
CA ARG A 254 -7.39 14.71 4.75
C ARG A 254 -8.43 14.69 5.86
N ALA A 255 -8.31 13.78 6.82
CA ALA A 255 -9.16 13.75 8.02
C ALA A 255 -8.88 14.90 8.98
N ALA A 256 -7.74 15.55 8.89
CA ALA A 256 -7.40 16.77 9.64
C ALA A 256 -7.85 18.07 8.93
N GLY A 257 -8.46 17.98 7.73
CA GLY A 257 -9.05 19.10 7.01
C GLY A 257 -8.28 19.60 5.79
N LEU A 258 -7.08 19.08 5.50
CA LEU A 258 -6.32 19.53 4.33
C LEU A 258 -6.63 18.68 3.08
N PRO A 259 -7.23 19.26 2.01
CA PRO A 259 -7.61 18.53 0.79
C PRO A 259 -6.41 18.30 -0.13
N TRP A 260 -5.32 17.74 0.40
CA TRP A 260 -4.13 17.43 -0.39
C TRP A 260 -4.18 16.01 -0.93
N ASP A 261 -4.14 15.90 -2.26
CA ASP A 261 -4.21 14.64 -2.98
C ASP A 261 -3.42 14.77 -4.29
N LEU A 262 -2.43 13.92 -4.50
CA LEU A 262 -1.55 13.97 -5.68
C LEU A 262 -2.30 13.74 -6.99
N ARG A 263 -3.43 13.06 -6.97
CA ARG A 263 -4.28 12.90 -8.16
C ARG A 263 -4.84 14.23 -8.69
N LYS A 264 -4.88 15.28 -7.84
CA LYS A 264 -5.33 16.64 -8.19
C LYS A 264 -4.18 17.66 -8.21
N THR A 265 -3.23 17.55 -7.28
CA THR A 265 -2.14 18.54 -7.13
C THR A 265 -0.97 18.29 -8.08
N GLU A 266 -0.66 17.02 -8.37
CA GLU A 266 0.37 16.60 -9.32
C GLU A 266 -0.15 15.40 -10.14
N PRO A 267 -1.09 15.64 -11.07
CA PRO A 267 -1.79 14.57 -11.80
C PRO A 267 -0.84 13.66 -12.58
N TYR A 268 -1.16 12.39 -12.59
CA TYR A 268 -0.45 11.34 -13.32
C TYR A 268 -1.45 10.39 -13.98
N LEU A 269 -1.07 9.62 -14.99
CA LEU A 269 -1.91 8.67 -15.73
C LEU A 269 -3.23 9.25 -16.26
N GLY A 270 -3.37 10.58 -16.34
CA GLY A 270 -4.57 11.24 -16.84
C GLY A 270 -5.66 11.49 -15.78
N TYR A 271 -5.34 11.44 -14.48
CA TYR A 271 -6.30 11.71 -13.39
C TYR A 271 -6.98 13.09 -13.51
N GLU A 272 -6.31 14.09 -14.09
CA GLU A 272 -6.85 15.44 -14.33
C GLU A 272 -8.07 15.47 -15.24
N THR A 273 -8.29 14.40 -16.01
CA THR A 273 -9.40 14.31 -16.97
C THR A 273 -10.66 13.66 -16.39
N TYR A 274 -10.61 13.18 -15.13
CA TYR A 274 -11.71 12.52 -14.46
C TYR A 274 -12.36 13.41 -13.43
N ASP A 275 -13.69 13.26 -13.34
CA ASP A 275 -14.51 13.96 -12.36
C ASP A 275 -14.61 13.11 -11.09
N PHE A 276 -13.98 13.60 -10.03
CA PHE A 276 -14.02 13.05 -8.68
C PHE A 276 -13.70 14.13 -7.65
N ASP A 277 -14.18 13.94 -6.43
CA ASP A 277 -13.92 14.82 -5.31
C ASP A 277 -12.79 14.27 -4.42
N VAL A 278 -12.14 15.14 -3.65
CA VAL A 278 -11.17 14.76 -2.61
C VAL A 278 -11.89 14.80 -1.26
N PRO A 279 -12.27 13.65 -0.68
CA PRO A 279 -12.96 13.63 0.60
C PRO A 279 -12.06 14.17 1.71
N THR A 280 -12.62 15.08 2.52
CA THR A 280 -11.98 15.61 3.73
C THR A 280 -12.95 15.60 4.89
N ASP A 281 -12.41 15.62 6.09
CA ASP A 281 -13.12 15.90 7.34
C ASP A 281 -12.19 16.75 8.21
N ASP A 282 -12.73 17.46 9.20
CA ASP A 282 -11.97 18.40 10.03
C ASP A 282 -11.79 17.94 11.49
N GLY A 283 -12.31 16.75 11.83
CA GLY A 283 -12.23 16.21 13.19
C GLY A 283 -10.83 15.75 13.60
N GLY A 284 -9.97 15.34 12.67
CA GLY A 284 -8.58 14.90 12.91
C GLY A 284 -8.43 13.63 13.74
N ASP A 285 -9.51 12.90 14.02
CA ASP A 285 -9.59 11.71 14.89
C ASP A 285 -9.78 10.41 14.09
N CYS A 286 -9.88 9.29 14.78
CA CYS A 286 -10.12 7.97 14.15
C CYS A 286 -11.46 7.92 13.40
N TRP A 287 -12.48 8.63 13.90
CA TRP A 287 -13.78 8.72 13.24
C TRP A 287 -13.69 9.45 11.90
N SER A 288 -13.00 10.57 11.85
CA SER A 288 -12.79 11.34 10.63
C SER A 288 -12.04 10.53 9.58
N ARG A 289 -11.03 9.73 9.99
CA ARG A 289 -10.32 8.82 9.09
C ARG A 289 -11.22 7.72 8.55
N PHE A 290 -12.15 7.21 9.33
CA PHE A 290 -13.17 6.27 8.87
C PHE A 290 -14.08 6.91 7.82
N VAL A 291 -14.57 8.11 8.08
CA VAL A 291 -15.46 8.85 7.16
C VAL A 291 -14.76 9.10 5.81
N VAL A 292 -13.53 9.59 5.86
CA VAL A 292 -12.73 9.88 4.65
C VAL A 292 -12.52 8.62 3.80
N ARG A 293 -12.08 7.49 4.40
CA ARG A 293 -11.82 6.26 3.63
C ARG A 293 -13.06 5.66 3.00
N VAL A 294 -14.20 5.70 3.70
CA VAL A 294 -15.47 5.24 3.13
C VAL A 294 -15.88 6.12 1.93
N ALA A 295 -15.67 7.42 2.02
CA ALA A 295 -15.94 8.33 0.92
C ALA A 295 -14.97 8.10 -0.27
N GLU A 296 -13.68 7.87 0.00
CA GLU A 296 -12.68 7.54 -1.03
C GLU A 296 -13.03 6.28 -1.82
N MET A 297 -13.57 5.25 -1.16
CA MET A 297 -14.03 4.05 -1.87
C MET A 297 -15.10 4.36 -2.92
N ARG A 298 -15.99 5.30 -2.63
CA ARG A 298 -17.06 5.72 -3.56
C ARG A 298 -16.51 6.56 -4.71
N GLU A 299 -15.59 7.46 -4.42
CA GLU A 299 -14.92 8.24 -5.47
C GLU A 299 -14.09 7.31 -6.38
N SER A 300 -13.45 6.28 -5.84
CA SER A 300 -12.78 5.26 -6.66
C SER A 300 -13.75 4.52 -7.59
N LEU A 301 -14.95 4.15 -7.13
CA LEU A 301 -15.97 3.57 -8.01
C LEU A 301 -16.41 4.52 -9.12
N ARG A 302 -16.53 5.83 -8.80
CA ARG A 302 -16.88 6.88 -9.77
C ARG A 302 -15.78 7.03 -10.84
N ILE A 303 -14.52 7.00 -10.44
CA ILE A 303 -13.39 7.03 -11.37
C ILE A 303 -13.38 5.77 -12.25
N ILE A 304 -13.50 4.58 -11.67
CA ILE A 304 -13.48 3.31 -12.41
C ILE A 304 -14.57 3.29 -13.48
N ALA A 305 -15.78 3.77 -13.17
CA ALA A 305 -16.87 3.82 -14.13
C ALA A 305 -16.52 4.69 -15.36
N GLN A 306 -15.95 5.86 -15.15
CA GLN A 306 -15.49 6.76 -16.21
C GLN A 306 -14.34 6.17 -17.04
N VAL A 307 -13.42 5.49 -16.38
CA VAL A 307 -12.27 4.84 -17.04
C VAL A 307 -12.73 3.70 -17.94
N LEU A 308 -13.71 2.89 -17.50
CA LEU A 308 -14.26 1.81 -18.31
C LEU A 308 -14.87 2.32 -19.62
N ASP A 309 -15.60 3.44 -19.57
CA ASP A 309 -16.18 4.05 -20.78
C ASP A 309 -15.08 4.47 -21.78
N ARG A 310 -13.94 4.95 -21.27
CA ARG A 310 -12.80 5.31 -22.12
C ARG A 310 -12.04 4.11 -22.64
N ILE A 311 -11.85 3.06 -21.86
CA ILE A 311 -11.18 1.82 -22.29
C ILE A 311 -11.91 1.19 -23.49
N GLU A 312 -13.25 1.19 -23.49
CA GLU A 312 -14.06 0.68 -24.61
C GLU A 312 -13.86 1.50 -25.89
N GLN A 313 -13.55 2.79 -25.76
CA GLN A 313 -13.35 3.70 -26.89
C GLN A 313 -11.89 3.79 -27.35
N THR A 314 -10.96 3.21 -26.58
CA THR A 314 -9.50 3.29 -26.82
C THR A 314 -8.93 1.90 -27.08
N PRO A 315 -9.17 1.28 -28.26
CA PRO A 315 -8.47 0.06 -28.64
C PRO A 315 -7.00 0.38 -28.95
N GLY A 316 -6.11 -0.56 -28.69
CA GLY A 316 -4.68 -0.37 -29.01
C GLY A 316 -3.76 -1.27 -28.21
N PRO A 317 -2.44 -1.11 -28.37
CA PRO A 317 -1.48 -1.89 -27.64
C PRO A 317 -1.45 -1.53 -26.15
N VAL A 318 -1.04 -2.48 -25.31
CA VAL A 318 -0.85 -2.29 -23.88
C VAL A 318 0.61 -2.28 -23.46
N MET A 319 1.52 -2.39 -24.41
CA MET A 319 2.97 -2.35 -24.24
C MET A 319 3.58 -1.47 -25.32
N VAL A 320 4.62 -0.73 -24.97
CA VAL A 320 5.40 0.10 -25.88
C VAL A 320 5.98 -0.75 -27.03
N ASP A 321 5.91 -0.21 -28.25
CA ASP A 321 6.51 -0.83 -29.44
C ASP A 321 7.98 -0.36 -29.60
N ASP A 322 8.80 -0.69 -28.62
CA ASP A 322 10.26 -0.49 -28.67
C ASP A 322 10.97 -1.82 -28.44
N PRO A 323 11.60 -2.37 -29.49
CA PRO A 323 12.32 -3.64 -29.39
C PRO A 323 13.46 -3.65 -28.35
N LYS A 324 13.95 -2.48 -27.94
CA LYS A 324 15.00 -2.37 -26.91
C LYS A 324 14.45 -2.57 -25.51
N ILE A 325 13.16 -2.34 -25.29
CA ILE A 325 12.49 -2.41 -23.98
C ILE A 325 11.68 -3.69 -23.88
N ALA A 326 10.89 -4.00 -24.91
CA ALA A 326 9.94 -5.10 -24.90
C ALA A 326 9.87 -5.77 -26.27
N TRP A 327 10.64 -6.84 -26.48
CA TRP A 327 10.60 -7.55 -27.74
C TRP A 327 10.98 -9.04 -27.62
N PRO A 328 10.23 -9.97 -28.17
CA PRO A 328 8.79 -9.78 -28.49
C PRO A 328 8.06 -9.43 -27.21
N ALA A 329 7.12 -8.50 -27.26
CA ALA A 329 6.46 -7.87 -26.13
C ALA A 329 6.38 -8.78 -24.89
N GLN A 330 7.30 -8.60 -23.98
CA GLN A 330 7.64 -9.50 -22.87
C GLN A 330 6.41 -10.09 -22.20
N LEU A 331 6.04 -11.33 -22.56
CA LEU A 331 4.91 -12.04 -21.97
C LEU A 331 3.52 -11.38 -22.19
N SER A 332 3.40 -10.31 -22.97
CA SER A 332 2.08 -9.81 -23.32
C SER A 332 1.40 -10.76 -24.30
N ILE A 333 0.20 -11.16 -23.96
CA ILE A 333 -0.71 -11.76 -24.92
C ILE A 333 -1.23 -10.61 -25.75
N GLY A 334 -0.78 -10.47 -26.99
CA GLY A 334 -1.31 -9.47 -27.90
C GLY A 334 -2.80 -9.71 -28.20
N SER A 335 -3.44 -8.76 -28.87
CA SER A 335 -4.84 -8.89 -29.31
C SER A 335 -5.09 -10.10 -30.21
N ASP A 336 -4.02 -10.68 -30.77
CA ASP A 336 -4.04 -11.94 -31.54
C ASP A 336 -3.98 -13.21 -30.67
N GLY A 337 -3.93 -13.08 -29.35
CA GLY A 337 -3.86 -14.17 -28.39
C GLY A 337 -2.55 -14.98 -28.46
N MET A 338 -1.56 -14.53 -29.23
CA MET A 338 -0.36 -15.32 -29.49
C MET A 338 0.79 -15.10 -28.50
N GLY A 339 0.87 -13.93 -27.86
CA GLY A 339 1.81 -13.59 -26.79
C GLY A 339 3.13 -14.36 -26.79
N ASN A 340 3.48 -14.91 -25.64
CA ASN A 340 4.63 -15.83 -25.51
C ASN A 340 4.26 -17.30 -25.72
N SER A 341 3.23 -17.61 -26.48
CA SER A 341 3.01 -18.99 -26.88
C SER A 341 4.28 -19.55 -27.55
N PRO A 342 4.66 -20.81 -27.30
CA PRO A 342 5.82 -21.42 -27.96
C PRO A 342 5.77 -21.30 -29.49
N ALA A 343 4.58 -21.31 -30.08
CA ALA A 343 4.39 -21.14 -31.51
C ALA A 343 4.77 -19.73 -32.00
N HIS A 344 4.36 -18.68 -31.27
CA HIS A 344 4.70 -17.29 -31.61
C HIS A 344 6.18 -17.00 -31.41
N VAL A 345 6.73 -17.40 -30.27
CA VAL A 345 8.17 -17.27 -29.98
C VAL A 345 8.99 -18.00 -31.05
N ASN A 346 8.64 -19.24 -31.41
CA ASN A 346 9.31 -19.99 -32.46
C ASN A 346 9.21 -19.30 -33.82
N LYS A 347 8.07 -18.73 -34.17
CA LYS A 347 7.91 -17.98 -35.44
C LYS A 347 8.84 -16.77 -35.51
N ILE A 348 8.98 -16.02 -34.42
CA ILE A 348 9.90 -14.88 -34.35
C ILE A 348 11.34 -15.33 -34.35
N MET A 349 11.71 -16.36 -33.57
CA MET A 349 13.08 -16.86 -33.45
C MET A 349 13.59 -17.52 -34.74
N ASN A 350 12.69 -18.15 -35.50
CA ASN A 350 13.03 -18.73 -36.81
C ASN A 350 13.14 -17.67 -37.92
N GLY A 351 12.73 -16.40 -37.62
CA GLY A 351 12.77 -15.32 -38.59
C GLY A 351 14.19 -14.80 -38.90
N SER A 352 15.03 -14.66 -37.89
CA SER A 352 16.42 -14.25 -38.04
C SER A 352 17.28 -14.58 -36.81
N MET A 353 18.57 -14.74 -36.99
CA MET A 353 19.54 -14.96 -35.93
C MET A 353 19.64 -13.73 -35.00
N GLU A 354 19.54 -12.53 -35.56
CA GLU A 354 19.56 -11.29 -34.80
C GLU A 354 18.35 -11.20 -33.85
N SER A 355 17.17 -11.61 -34.30
CA SER A 355 15.94 -11.68 -33.47
C SER A 355 16.13 -12.61 -32.28
N LEU A 356 16.73 -13.77 -32.49
CA LEU A 356 17.03 -14.72 -31.42
C LEU A 356 18.02 -14.14 -30.41
N ILE A 357 19.10 -13.53 -30.85
CA ILE A 357 20.10 -12.91 -29.98
C ILE A 357 19.48 -11.77 -29.17
N HIS A 358 18.67 -10.96 -29.82
CA HIS A 358 18.02 -9.81 -29.17
C HIS A 358 17.05 -10.26 -28.08
N HIS A 359 16.20 -11.23 -28.40
CA HIS A 359 15.30 -11.85 -27.41
C HIS A 359 16.06 -12.45 -26.23
N PHE A 360 17.12 -13.23 -26.52
CA PHE A 360 17.95 -13.83 -25.48
C PHE A 360 18.55 -12.78 -24.55
N LYS A 361 19.07 -11.68 -25.07
CA LYS A 361 19.62 -10.58 -24.25
C LYS A 361 18.58 -9.89 -23.41
N LEU A 362 17.40 -9.61 -23.93
CA LEU A 362 16.32 -9.00 -23.16
C LEU A 362 15.86 -9.90 -22.01
N VAL A 363 15.76 -11.19 -22.22
CA VAL A 363 15.32 -12.15 -21.19
C VAL A 363 16.38 -12.37 -20.12
N THR A 364 17.65 -12.47 -20.50
CA THR A 364 18.75 -12.78 -19.57
C THR A 364 19.34 -11.56 -18.87
N GLU A 365 19.67 -10.51 -19.63
CA GLU A 365 20.31 -9.30 -19.10
C GLU A 365 19.33 -8.17 -18.82
N GLY A 366 18.22 -8.10 -19.55
CA GLY A 366 17.28 -6.98 -19.55
C GLY A 366 17.74 -5.83 -20.45
N PHE A 367 16.97 -4.76 -20.46
CA PHE A 367 17.26 -3.53 -21.19
C PHE A 367 18.14 -2.58 -20.36
N ARG A 368 18.78 -1.62 -21.03
CA ARG A 368 19.56 -0.57 -20.38
C ARG A 368 18.71 0.68 -20.18
N VAL A 369 18.89 1.34 -19.04
CA VAL A 369 18.26 2.64 -18.72
C VAL A 369 19.35 3.69 -18.71
N PRO A 370 19.19 4.85 -19.38
CA PRO A 370 20.16 5.94 -19.36
C PRO A 370 20.55 6.35 -17.93
N ALA A 371 21.80 6.80 -17.77
CA ALA A 371 22.26 7.31 -16.47
C ALA A 371 21.45 8.56 -16.06
N GLY A 372 20.97 8.57 -14.83
CA GLY A 372 20.17 9.64 -14.29
C GLY A 372 19.46 9.24 -13.01
N GLN A 373 18.70 10.16 -12.46
CA GLN A 373 17.87 9.91 -11.27
C GLN A 373 16.51 10.57 -11.40
N VAL A 374 15.51 9.97 -10.80
CA VAL A 374 14.14 10.47 -10.82
C VAL A 374 13.43 10.11 -9.52
N TYR A 375 12.52 10.98 -9.08
CA TYR A 375 11.53 10.69 -8.07
C TYR A 375 10.13 10.77 -8.68
N VAL A 376 9.32 9.76 -8.44
CA VAL A 376 7.92 9.72 -8.89
C VAL A 376 7.04 9.42 -7.70
N PRO A 377 6.14 10.32 -7.32
CA PRO A 377 5.12 10.07 -6.33
C PRO A 377 3.80 9.63 -6.97
N VAL A 378 3.01 8.85 -6.23
CA VAL A 378 1.60 8.53 -6.52
C VAL A 378 0.78 8.58 -5.23
N GLU A 379 -0.50 8.86 -5.35
CA GLU A 379 -1.43 8.83 -4.21
C GLU A 379 -1.90 7.39 -3.95
N GLY A 380 -1.23 6.71 -3.01
CA GLY A 380 -1.66 5.38 -2.54
C GLY A 380 -2.84 5.45 -1.56
N PRO A 381 -3.44 4.30 -1.19
CA PRO A 381 -4.55 4.25 -0.23
C PRO A 381 -4.21 4.80 1.16
N ARG A 382 -2.93 4.80 1.51
CA ARG A 382 -2.39 5.28 2.80
C ARG A 382 -1.77 6.66 2.73
N GLY A 383 -1.59 7.19 1.51
CA GLY A 383 -0.97 8.48 1.25
C GLY A 383 0.06 8.41 0.14
N GLU A 384 0.98 9.35 0.11
CA GLU A 384 2.02 9.44 -0.90
C GLU A 384 2.96 8.24 -0.86
N LEU A 385 2.91 7.42 -1.90
CA LEU A 385 3.89 6.38 -2.20
C LEU A 385 4.84 6.93 -3.27
N GLY A 386 6.15 6.84 -3.05
CA GLY A 386 7.14 7.37 -3.97
C GLY A 386 8.26 6.38 -4.29
N ALA A 387 8.79 6.45 -5.51
CA ALA A 387 9.99 5.74 -5.90
C ALA A 387 11.08 6.71 -6.35
N HIS A 388 12.20 6.72 -5.65
CA HIS A 388 13.43 7.37 -6.09
C HIS A 388 14.34 6.31 -6.71
N VAL A 389 14.61 6.48 -7.99
CA VAL A 389 15.36 5.50 -8.80
C VAL A 389 16.57 6.18 -9.42
N VAL A 390 17.73 5.55 -9.29
CA VAL A 390 18.99 6.01 -9.87
C VAL A 390 19.50 4.94 -10.83
N SER A 391 19.87 5.35 -12.03
CA SER A 391 20.53 4.51 -13.04
C SER A 391 21.95 5.01 -13.33
N ASP A 392 22.88 4.10 -13.51
CA ASP A 392 24.26 4.35 -13.99
C ASP A 392 24.44 4.08 -15.49
N GLY A 393 23.35 3.77 -16.22
CA GLY A 393 23.39 3.37 -17.62
C GLY A 393 23.39 1.86 -17.84
N GLY A 394 23.29 1.07 -16.75
CA GLY A 394 23.30 -0.38 -16.76
C GLY A 394 21.93 -1.02 -16.99
N THR A 395 21.91 -2.35 -16.91
CA THR A 395 20.71 -3.19 -17.00
C THR A 395 20.01 -3.39 -15.66
N ARG A 396 20.55 -2.81 -14.60
CA ARG A 396 20.07 -2.89 -13.22
C ARG A 396 20.02 -1.50 -12.60
N PRO A 397 19.11 -1.25 -11.65
CA PRO A 397 19.16 -0.02 -10.88
C PRO A 397 20.46 0.11 -10.06
N TYR A 398 21.05 1.30 -10.04
CA TYR A 398 22.14 1.61 -9.12
C TYR A 398 21.60 1.81 -7.69
N ARG A 399 20.46 2.51 -7.56
CA ARG A 399 19.76 2.70 -6.27
C ARG A 399 18.26 2.73 -6.51
N VAL A 400 17.53 2.06 -5.64
CA VAL A 400 16.07 2.17 -5.52
C VAL A 400 15.74 2.48 -4.09
N HIS A 401 15.00 3.56 -3.86
CA HIS A 401 14.45 3.91 -2.57
C HIS A 401 12.95 4.10 -2.69
N LEU A 402 12.20 3.39 -1.86
CA LEU A 402 10.74 3.46 -1.83
C LEU A 402 10.30 4.27 -0.61
N ARG A 403 9.66 5.42 -0.84
CA ARG A 403 8.96 6.15 0.20
C ARG A 403 7.60 5.50 0.42
N ASP A 404 7.43 4.81 1.53
CA ASP A 404 6.13 4.24 1.90
C ASP A 404 5.42 5.15 2.91
N PRO A 405 4.13 5.48 2.69
CA PRO A 405 3.40 6.35 3.61
C PRO A 405 3.19 5.72 4.99
N SER A 406 3.12 4.39 5.11
CA SER A 406 2.94 3.71 6.40
C SER A 406 4.09 3.98 7.35
N PHE A 407 5.35 3.99 6.86
CA PHE A 407 6.52 4.30 7.68
C PHE A 407 6.47 5.72 8.25
N ILE A 408 6.11 6.69 7.41
CA ILE A 408 6.00 8.10 7.83
C ILE A 408 4.82 8.29 8.79
N ASN A 409 3.64 7.74 8.42
CA ASN A 409 2.42 7.90 9.20
C ASN A 409 2.51 7.24 10.60
N LEU A 410 3.30 6.17 10.75
CA LEU A 410 3.52 5.53 12.05
C LEU A 410 4.20 6.45 13.08
N GLN A 411 4.94 7.47 12.66
CA GLN A 411 5.50 8.46 13.58
C GLN A 411 4.39 9.22 14.34
N ALA A 412 3.22 9.39 13.72
CA ALA A 412 2.07 10.01 14.38
C ALA A 412 1.46 9.14 15.47
N ALA A 413 1.71 7.82 15.49
CA ALA A 413 1.17 6.90 16.49
C ALA A 413 1.53 7.32 17.92
N ALA A 414 2.76 7.76 18.15
CA ALA A 414 3.20 8.25 19.45
C ALA A 414 2.40 9.51 19.85
N ALA A 415 2.35 10.51 18.97
CA ALA A 415 1.63 11.77 19.24
C ALA A 415 0.13 11.56 19.49
N MET A 416 -0.50 10.59 18.79
CA MET A 416 -1.92 10.26 18.94
C MET A 416 -2.23 9.41 20.17
N SER A 417 -1.21 8.78 20.78
CA SER A 417 -1.40 7.86 21.90
C SER A 417 -1.21 8.53 23.27
N ILE A 418 -0.34 9.54 23.35
CA ILE A 418 0.00 10.22 24.59
C ILE A 418 -1.25 10.93 25.18
N GLY A 419 -1.51 10.69 26.48
CA GLY A 419 -2.67 11.20 27.21
C GLY A 419 -3.95 10.38 27.00
N GLY A 420 -3.94 9.40 26.09
CA GLY A 420 -5.04 8.45 25.89
C GLY A 420 -4.91 7.21 26.77
N GLN A 421 -5.91 6.34 26.71
CA GLN A 421 -5.90 5.04 27.39
C GLN A 421 -5.23 3.98 26.50
N ILE A 422 -4.73 2.90 27.09
CA ILE A 422 -4.14 1.78 26.33
C ILE A 422 -5.09 1.22 25.24
N ALA A 423 -6.39 1.19 25.54
CA ALA A 423 -7.40 0.77 24.56
C ALA A 423 -7.50 1.73 23.37
N ASP A 424 -7.20 3.03 23.55
CA ASP A 424 -7.24 4.04 22.49
C ASP A 424 -6.02 3.97 21.59
N VAL A 425 -4.88 3.46 22.11
CA VAL A 425 -3.68 3.18 21.30
C VAL A 425 -4.01 2.19 20.19
N ILE A 426 -4.78 1.14 20.50
CA ILE A 426 -5.21 0.13 19.52
C ILE A 426 -6.03 0.80 18.40
N ALA A 427 -7.01 1.61 18.75
CA ALA A 427 -7.85 2.32 17.79
C ALA A 427 -7.03 3.32 16.95
N SER A 428 -6.08 4.02 17.58
CA SER A 428 -5.20 4.99 16.93
C SER A 428 -4.33 4.32 15.86
N ILE A 429 -3.67 3.19 16.19
CA ILE A 429 -2.84 2.44 15.26
C ILE A 429 -3.67 1.84 14.14
N ALA A 430 -4.80 1.19 14.46
CA ALA A 430 -5.73 0.67 13.46
C ALA A 430 -6.17 1.77 12.48
N SER A 431 -6.37 3.01 12.97
CA SER A 431 -6.78 4.13 12.13
C SER A 431 -5.70 4.63 11.16
N ILE A 432 -4.41 4.40 11.47
CA ILE A 432 -3.29 4.71 10.57
C ILE A 432 -3.28 3.74 9.38
N ASP A 433 -3.73 2.49 9.58
CA ASP A 433 -3.67 1.42 8.58
C ASP A 433 -2.22 1.10 8.13
N PRO A 434 -1.28 0.81 9.04
CA PRO A 434 0.08 0.58 8.64
C PRO A 434 0.23 -0.79 7.97
N VAL A 435 0.93 -0.84 6.83
CA VAL A 435 1.38 -2.08 6.21
C VAL A 435 2.86 -2.26 6.48
N MET A 436 3.17 -3.29 7.26
CA MET A 436 4.52 -3.45 7.80
C MET A 436 5.57 -3.81 6.73
N GLY A 437 5.15 -4.41 5.61
CA GLY A 437 6.05 -4.62 4.48
C GLY A 437 6.59 -3.30 3.89
N GLY A 438 5.74 -2.26 3.82
CA GLY A 438 6.14 -0.92 3.41
C GLY A 438 6.95 -0.17 4.47
N CYS A 439 6.67 -0.41 5.75
CA CYS A 439 7.45 0.18 6.83
C CYS A 439 8.89 -0.37 6.86
N ASP A 440 9.04 -1.66 6.73
CA ASP A 440 10.32 -2.35 6.93
C ASP A 440 11.13 -2.52 5.63
N ARG A 441 10.47 -2.60 4.45
CA ARG A 441 11.02 -2.70 3.07
C ARG A 441 11.99 -3.84 2.81
#